data_56d0924fdbfbe5bb0f86bf8ffca19482
#
_entry.id   56d0924fdbfbe5bb0f86bf8ffca19482
#
_cell.length_a   1.000
_cell.length_b   1.000
_cell.length_c   1.000
_cell.angle_alpha   90.00
_cell.angle_beta   90.00
_cell.angle_gamma   90.00
#
_symmetry.space_group_name_H-M   'P 1'
#
loop_
_entity.id
_entity.type
_entity.pdbx_description
1 polymer ?
#
loop_
_entity_poly.entity_id
_entity_poly.type
_entity_poly.pdbx_seq_one_letter_code
_entity_poly.pdbx_strand_id
1 'polypeptide(L)'
;MSDAILVGHVGDIEDEEALVVPRADTGYGDDIAVFFSAGKYRALDDTCSHEKASLAEGWIEGDEVECPIHSAKFSLCTGAALCLPASVGVRTHLVEVRGDELWLHPGVPALTAEEGS
;
A
#
# COMPACT_ATOMS: atom_id res chain seq x y z
N MET A 1 -19.77 -6.37 2.55
CA MET A 1 -19.23 -7.38 1.65
C MET A 1 -18.08 -6.81 0.85
N SER A 2 -16.95 -7.41 0.94
CA SER A 2 -15.81 -6.89 0.23
C SER A 2 -15.75 -7.50 -1.16
N ASP A 3 -15.49 -6.63 -2.14
CA ASP A 3 -15.34 -7.07 -3.51
C ASP A 3 -13.86 -7.11 -3.81
N ALA A 4 -13.26 -8.25 -3.51
CA ALA A 4 -11.85 -8.42 -3.80
C ALA A 4 -11.61 -8.37 -5.29
N ILE A 5 -10.49 -7.77 -5.67
CA ILE A 5 -10.13 -7.55 -7.06
C ILE A 5 -8.81 -8.24 -7.33
N LEU A 6 -8.77 -9.03 -8.39
CA LEU A 6 -7.51 -9.62 -8.82
C LEU A 6 -6.67 -8.52 -9.43
N VAL A 7 -5.51 -8.24 -8.83
CA VAL A 7 -4.67 -7.12 -9.26
C VAL A 7 -3.34 -7.58 -9.84
N GLY A 8 -3.02 -8.85 -9.70
CA GLY A 8 -1.77 -9.36 -10.25
C GLY A 8 -1.48 -10.75 -9.74
N HIS A 9 -0.25 -11.19 -9.94
CA HIS A 9 0.19 -12.50 -9.54
C HIS A 9 1.49 -12.38 -8.76
N VAL A 10 1.78 -13.39 -7.97
CA VAL A 10 3.05 -13.47 -7.27
C VAL A 10 4.17 -13.41 -8.31
N GLY A 11 5.11 -12.49 -8.12
CA GLY A 11 6.20 -12.27 -9.06
C GLY A 11 6.01 -11.08 -9.97
N ASP A 12 4.81 -10.53 -10.04
CA ASP A 12 4.56 -9.35 -10.86
C ASP A 12 5.20 -8.10 -10.28
N ILE A 13 5.31 -8.04 -8.96
CA ILE A 13 5.91 -6.91 -8.26
C ILE A 13 7.23 -7.38 -7.70
N GLU A 14 8.31 -6.76 -8.13
CA GLU A 14 9.63 -7.13 -7.62
C GLU A 14 9.84 -6.59 -6.22
N ASP A 15 10.83 -7.14 -5.53
CA ASP A 15 11.11 -6.72 -4.17
C ASP A 15 11.40 -5.22 -4.13
N GLU A 16 10.78 -4.55 -3.17
CA GLU A 16 10.90 -3.10 -2.98
C GLU A 16 10.35 -2.32 -4.17
N GLU A 17 9.31 -2.87 -4.80
CA GLU A 17 8.61 -2.22 -5.89
C GLU A 17 7.13 -2.12 -5.56
N ALA A 18 6.40 -1.43 -6.42
CA ALA A 18 4.96 -1.21 -6.19
C ALA A 18 4.21 -1.21 -7.50
N LEU A 19 2.92 -1.54 -7.39
CA LEU A 19 1.98 -1.52 -8.50
C LEU A 19 0.83 -0.61 -8.11
N VAL A 20 0.43 0.28 -9.01
CA VAL A 20 -0.71 1.17 -8.76
C VAL A 20 -1.96 0.55 -9.36
N VAL A 21 -3.02 0.46 -8.55
CA VAL A 21 -4.33 0.03 -9.01
C VAL A 21 -5.19 1.28 -9.08
N PRO A 22 -5.61 1.69 -10.29
CA PRO A 22 -6.35 2.93 -10.44
C PRO A 22 -7.71 2.87 -9.74
N ARG A 23 -8.13 4.01 -9.22
CA ARG A 23 -9.42 4.09 -8.55
C ARG A 23 -10.58 3.73 -9.47
N ALA A 24 -10.38 3.89 -10.77
CA ALA A 24 -11.42 3.48 -11.73
C ALA A 24 -11.68 1.98 -11.67
N ASP A 25 -10.67 1.19 -11.29
CA ASP A 25 -10.80 -0.25 -11.20
C ASP A 25 -11.33 -0.70 -9.84
N THR A 26 -11.07 0.08 -8.80
CA THR A 26 -11.44 -0.32 -7.45
C THR A 26 -12.76 0.25 -7.00
N GLY A 27 -13.17 1.37 -7.57
CA GLY A 27 -14.31 2.12 -7.07
C GLY A 27 -14.05 2.83 -5.76
N TYR A 28 -12.81 2.81 -5.30
CA TYR A 28 -12.41 3.47 -4.07
C TYR A 28 -12.10 4.94 -4.35
N GLY A 29 -11.99 5.74 -3.31
CA GLY A 29 -11.81 7.19 -3.46
C GLY A 29 -10.44 7.63 -3.93
N ASP A 30 -9.47 6.72 -3.98
CA ASP A 30 -8.10 7.04 -4.36
C ASP A 30 -7.51 5.84 -5.08
N ASP A 31 -6.44 6.08 -5.82
CA ASP A 31 -5.64 4.99 -6.34
C ASP A 31 -5.02 4.24 -5.17
N ILE A 32 -4.75 2.97 -5.36
CA ILE A 32 -4.17 2.14 -4.31
C ILE A 32 -2.84 1.60 -4.79
N ALA A 33 -1.81 1.78 -3.99
CA ALA A 33 -0.49 1.25 -4.29
C ALA A 33 -0.33 -0.09 -3.57
N VAL A 34 0.04 -1.12 -4.32
CA VAL A 34 0.34 -2.44 -3.77
C VAL A 34 1.85 -2.60 -3.77
N PHE A 35 2.41 -2.80 -2.61
CA PHE A 35 3.85 -2.87 -2.39
C PHE A 35 4.26 -4.31 -2.09
N PHE A 36 5.45 -4.69 -2.54
CA PHE A 36 6.05 -5.95 -2.15
C PHE A 36 7.41 -5.66 -1.56
N SER A 37 7.60 -6.03 -0.30
CA SER A 37 8.88 -5.82 0.37
C SER A 37 8.97 -6.75 1.55
N ALA A 38 10.18 -7.22 1.84
CA ALA A 38 10.46 -8.10 2.97
C ALA A 38 9.58 -9.36 2.94
N GLY A 39 9.26 -9.83 1.74
CA GLY A 39 8.47 -11.04 1.56
C GLY A 39 6.99 -10.86 1.77
N LYS A 40 6.50 -9.63 1.89
CA LYS A 40 5.10 -9.37 2.19
C LYS A 40 4.50 -8.39 1.20
N TYR A 41 3.20 -8.56 0.96
CA TYR A 41 2.42 -7.64 0.14
C TYR A 41 1.63 -6.72 1.05
N ARG A 42 1.72 -5.41 0.79
CA ARG A 42 1.01 -4.39 1.56
C ARG A 42 0.35 -3.44 0.59
N ALA A 43 -0.72 -2.81 0.99
CA ALA A 43 -1.40 -1.84 0.13
C ALA A 43 -1.79 -0.61 0.93
N LEU A 44 -1.53 0.54 0.35
CA LEU A 44 -1.86 1.84 0.95
C LEU A 44 -2.55 2.68 -0.11
N ASP A 45 -3.29 3.71 0.35
CA ASP A 45 -3.69 4.78 -0.56
C ASP A 45 -2.42 5.28 -1.25
N ASP A 46 -2.50 5.47 -2.55
CA ASP A 46 -1.31 5.86 -3.30
C ASP A 46 -0.94 7.33 -3.09
N THR A 47 -1.93 8.18 -2.86
CA THR A 47 -1.67 9.60 -2.71
C THR A 47 -1.11 9.89 -1.32
N CYS A 48 0.07 10.50 -1.30
CA CYS A 48 0.69 10.91 -0.05
C CYS A 48 -0.22 11.92 0.66
N SER A 49 -0.42 11.74 1.98
CA SER A 49 -1.31 12.62 2.73
C SER A 49 -0.76 14.05 2.84
N HIS A 50 0.54 14.21 2.66
CA HIS A 50 1.19 15.52 2.76
C HIS A 50 1.16 16.27 1.43
N GLU A 51 1.39 15.57 0.35
CA GLU A 51 1.48 16.15 -0.98
C GLU A 51 0.79 15.25 -1.99
N LYS A 52 0.44 15.81 -3.13
CA LYS A 52 -0.14 15.01 -4.21
C LYS A 52 0.98 14.31 -4.96
N ALA A 53 1.50 13.28 -4.34
CA ALA A 53 2.56 12.47 -4.91
C ALA A 53 2.17 11.02 -4.79
N SER A 54 2.65 10.21 -5.72
CA SER A 54 2.36 8.78 -5.72
C SER A 54 3.35 8.08 -4.81
N LEU A 55 2.86 7.42 -3.76
CA LEU A 55 3.72 6.64 -2.88
C LEU A 55 4.35 5.47 -3.61
N ALA A 56 3.69 4.97 -4.66
CA ALA A 56 4.25 3.89 -5.46
C ALA A 56 5.54 4.30 -6.15
N GLU A 57 5.76 5.59 -6.33
CA GLU A 57 6.99 6.10 -6.94
C GLU A 57 8.06 6.44 -5.93
N GLY A 58 7.78 6.22 -4.65
CA GLY A 58 8.73 6.52 -3.60
C GLY A 58 9.73 5.38 -3.40
N TRP A 59 10.51 5.52 -2.33
CA TRP A 59 11.51 4.52 -1.98
C TRP A 59 10.96 3.60 -0.91
N ILE A 60 11.05 2.30 -1.15
CA ILE A 60 10.56 1.29 -0.23
C ILE A 60 11.75 0.65 0.44
N GLU A 61 11.69 0.56 1.77
CA GLU A 61 12.74 -0.09 2.53
C GLU A 61 12.09 -0.84 3.69
N GLY A 62 12.16 -2.17 3.65
CA GLY A 62 11.53 -2.97 4.69
C GLY A 62 10.03 -2.72 4.74
N ASP A 63 9.55 -2.26 5.89
CA ASP A 63 8.13 -1.99 6.11
C ASP A 63 7.78 -0.53 5.96
N GLU A 64 8.61 0.26 5.29
CA GLU A 64 8.40 1.68 5.15
C GLU A 64 8.47 2.11 3.71
N VAL A 65 7.73 3.17 3.38
CA VAL A 65 7.82 3.82 2.08
C VAL A 65 8.07 5.29 2.31
N GLU A 66 9.02 5.84 1.54
CA GLU A 66 9.35 7.25 1.60
C GLU A 66 8.74 7.96 0.41
N CYS A 67 7.93 8.98 0.70
CA CYS A 67 7.31 9.79 -0.35
C CYS A 67 8.41 10.45 -1.19
N PRO A 68 8.26 10.49 -2.52
CA PRO A 68 9.30 11.11 -3.36
C PRO A 68 9.41 12.61 -3.17
N ILE A 69 8.45 13.24 -2.48
CA ILE A 69 8.46 14.66 -2.21
C ILE A 69 8.64 14.86 -0.72
N HIS A 70 9.68 15.59 -0.32
CA HIS A 70 9.95 16.00 1.06
C HIS A 70 10.28 14.84 2.00
N SER A 71 10.51 13.65 1.48
CA SER A 71 11.00 12.51 2.26
C SER A 71 10.10 12.11 3.42
N ALA A 72 8.79 12.35 3.33
CA ALA A 72 7.85 11.87 4.32
C ALA A 72 7.80 10.34 4.26
N LYS A 73 7.76 9.70 5.42
CA LYS A 73 7.76 8.24 5.49
C LYS A 73 6.49 7.72 6.10
N PHE A 74 6.05 6.58 5.60
CA PHE A 74 4.83 5.93 6.07
C PHE A 74 5.09 4.46 6.32
N SER A 75 4.42 3.92 7.33
CA SER A 75 4.48 2.49 7.60
C SER A 75 3.65 1.73 6.58
N LEU A 76 4.24 0.71 5.97
CA LEU A 76 3.48 -0.17 5.07
C LEU A 76 2.50 -1.04 5.86
N CYS A 77 2.76 -1.27 7.13
CA CYS A 77 1.91 -2.11 7.96
C CYS A 77 0.65 -1.38 8.42
N THR A 78 0.80 -0.13 8.83
CA THR A 78 -0.30 0.62 9.47
C THR A 78 -0.73 1.85 8.69
N GLY A 79 0.08 2.30 7.74
CA GLY A 79 -0.19 3.54 7.04
C GLY A 79 0.16 4.78 7.83
N ALA A 80 0.69 4.61 9.03
CA ALA A 80 0.98 5.75 9.90
C ALA A 80 2.12 6.60 9.34
N ALA A 81 2.00 7.91 9.53
CA ALA A 81 3.08 8.82 9.18
C ALA A 81 4.20 8.63 10.19
N LEU A 82 5.41 8.37 9.72
CA LEU A 82 6.53 8.03 10.57
C LEU A 82 7.46 9.20 10.84
N CYS A 83 7.41 10.21 9.99
CA CYS A 83 8.24 11.39 10.19
C CYS A 83 7.64 12.58 9.47
N LEU A 84 8.01 13.76 9.95
CA LEU A 84 7.61 14.99 9.28
C LEU A 84 8.25 15.05 7.91
N PRO A 85 7.63 15.74 6.94
CA PRO A 85 6.52 16.67 7.16
C PRO A 85 5.13 16.03 7.20
N ALA A 86 5.00 14.74 6.93
CA ALA A 86 3.70 14.10 7.03
C ALA A 86 3.35 13.87 8.49
N SER A 87 2.16 14.30 8.90
CA SER A 87 1.67 14.08 10.25
C SER A 87 0.40 13.27 10.27
N VAL A 88 -0.18 13.00 9.10
CA VAL A 88 -1.40 12.22 8.96
C VAL A 88 -1.08 11.00 8.14
N GLY A 89 -1.48 9.83 8.61
CA GLY A 89 -1.24 8.59 7.88
C GLY A 89 -2.14 8.44 6.68
N VAL A 90 -1.94 7.35 5.97
CA VAL A 90 -2.79 6.96 4.85
C VAL A 90 -3.47 5.65 5.20
N ARG A 91 -4.53 5.33 4.48
CA ARG A 91 -5.29 4.11 4.76
C ARG A 91 -4.57 2.90 4.20
N THR A 92 -4.70 1.79 4.93
CA THR A 92 -4.21 0.51 4.45
C THR A 92 -5.35 -0.26 3.81
N HIS A 93 -4.99 -1.20 2.93
CA HIS A 93 -5.96 -2.09 2.30
C HIS A 93 -5.40 -3.49 2.36
N LEU A 94 -6.27 -4.46 2.55
CA LEU A 94 -5.86 -5.84 2.69
C LEU A 94 -5.47 -6.42 1.33
N VAL A 95 -4.34 -7.09 1.29
CA VAL A 95 -3.93 -7.87 0.13
C VAL A 95 -3.91 -9.33 0.55
N GLU A 96 -4.58 -10.16 -0.22
CA GLU A 96 -4.66 -11.59 0.06
C GLU A 96 -3.98 -12.34 -1.08
N VAL A 97 -3.10 -13.27 -0.72
CA VAL A 97 -2.46 -14.14 -1.70
C VAL A 97 -3.24 -15.43 -1.75
N ARG A 98 -3.77 -15.77 -2.93
CA ARG A 98 -4.49 -17.02 -3.15
C ARG A 98 -3.75 -17.81 -4.21
N GLY A 99 -3.01 -18.83 -3.78
CA GLY A 99 -2.15 -19.54 -4.71
C GLY A 99 -1.06 -18.60 -5.21
N ASP A 100 -1.09 -18.28 -6.50
CA ASP A 100 -0.17 -17.31 -7.08
C ASP A 100 -0.86 -16.02 -7.47
N GLU A 101 -2.08 -15.79 -6.99
CA GLU A 101 -2.86 -14.60 -7.34
C GLU A 101 -2.86 -13.62 -6.20
N LEU A 102 -2.84 -12.33 -6.57
CA LEU A 102 -2.91 -11.23 -5.61
C LEU A 102 -4.30 -10.61 -5.68
N TRP A 103 -5.00 -10.66 -4.56
CA TRP A 103 -6.35 -10.12 -4.47
C TRP A 103 -6.36 -8.94 -3.52
N LEU A 104 -6.84 -7.80 -4.00
CA LEU A 104 -6.92 -6.57 -3.23
C LEU A 104 -8.34 -6.38 -2.71
N HIS A 105 -8.43 -6.04 -1.43
CA HIS A 105 -9.72 -5.73 -0.78
C HIS A 105 -9.75 -4.23 -0.51
N PRO A 106 -10.25 -3.41 -1.47
CA PRO A 106 -10.26 -1.96 -1.28
C PRO A 106 -11.13 -1.56 -0.10
N GLY A 107 -10.61 -0.67 0.73
CA GLY A 107 -11.33 -0.17 1.88
C GLY A 107 -11.36 -1.10 3.07
N VAL A 108 -10.82 -2.30 2.95
CA VAL A 108 -10.70 -3.23 4.07
C VAL A 108 -9.32 -3.05 4.68
N PRO A 109 -9.24 -2.63 5.95
CA PRO A 109 -7.93 -2.40 6.55
C PRO A 109 -7.07 -3.65 6.56
N ALA A 110 -5.77 -3.47 6.45
CA ALA A 110 -4.84 -4.56 6.62
C ALA A 110 -4.99 -5.13 8.03
N LEU A 111 -4.69 -6.42 8.20
CA LEU A 111 -4.93 -7.09 9.46
C LEU A 111 -3.79 -6.83 10.44
N THR A 112 -3.68 -5.57 10.85
CA THR A 112 -2.58 -5.17 11.70
C THR A 112 -2.66 -5.79 13.08
N ALA A 113 -3.86 -6.13 13.52
CA ALA A 113 -4.02 -6.75 14.84
C ALA A 113 -3.31 -8.09 14.89
N GLU A 114 -3.45 -8.89 13.84
CA GLU A 114 -2.76 -10.17 13.79
C GLU A 114 -1.26 -9.97 13.71
N GLU A 115 -0.85 -8.98 12.97
CA GLU A 115 0.57 -8.71 12.80
C GLU A 115 1.19 -8.18 14.08
N GLY A 116 0.40 -7.47 14.84
CA GLY A 116 0.89 -6.92 16.09
C GLY A 116 1.01 -7.94 17.18
N SER A 117 0.48 -9.09 16.97
CA SER A 117 0.50 -10.14 17.99
C SER A 117 1.72 -11.01 17.86
#